data_7b8e1381f4f74e6814de0e4e5d5ecf89
#
_entry.id   7b8e1381f4f74e6814de0e4e5d5ecf89
#
_cell.length_a   1.000
_cell.length_b   1.000
_cell.length_c   1.000
_cell.angle_alpha   90.00
_cell.angle_beta   90.00
_cell.angle_gamma   90.00
#
_symmetry.space_group_name_H-M   'P 1'
#
loop_
_entity.id
_entity.type
_entity.pdbx_description
1 polymer ?
#
loop_
_entity_poly.entity_id
_entity_poly.type
_entity_poly.pdbx_seq_one_letter_code
_entity_poly.pdbx_strand_id
1 'polypeptide(L)'
;MRLRFILGEVFTGLRRNGTMALSVVLVTFVSLTFVGAAVLTQMQVDNLKADWYSKVEVSIFLCPEKSPNLQCATGLATPDQEDAIEDVLRNGSVAHLVQEVHYESRQEAFEKLKAYDIDNTYATLTADQMHASFRVKL
;
A
#
# COMPACT_ATOMS: atom_id res chain seq x y z
N MET A 1 57.86 -0.95 -0.76
CA MET A 1 58.51 -1.62 0.40
C MET A 1 57.90 -1.20 1.74
N ARG A 2 57.39 0.02 1.92
CA ARG A 2 56.90 0.52 3.21
C ARG A 2 55.58 -0.13 3.70
N LEU A 3 54.68 -0.49 2.81
CA LEU A 3 53.37 -1.06 3.17
C LEU A 3 53.49 -2.45 3.84
N ARG A 4 54.38 -3.29 3.34
CA ARG A 4 54.62 -4.65 3.92
C ARG A 4 55.19 -4.56 5.36
N PHE A 5 56.04 -3.57 5.60
CA PHE A 5 56.63 -3.35 6.91
C PHE A 5 55.58 -2.87 7.91
N ILE A 6 54.74 -1.89 7.53
CA ILE A 6 53.68 -1.37 8.36
C ILE A 6 52.65 -2.46 8.70
N LEU A 7 52.23 -3.28 7.71
CA LEU A 7 51.30 -4.38 7.94
C LEU A 7 51.89 -5.45 8.88
N GLY A 8 53.19 -5.76 8.75
CA GLY A 8 53.87 -6.69 9.67
C GLY A 8 53.91 -6.18 11.10
N GLU A 9 54.15 -4.91 11.30
CA GLU A 9 54.24 -4.27 12.62
C GLU A 9 52.86 -4.20 13.29
N VAL A 10 51.81 -3.86 12.54
CA VAL A 10 50.40 -3.89 12.98
C VAL A 10 50.00 -5.31 13.38
N PHE A 11 50.29 -6.31 12.57
CA PHE A 11 49.97 -7.72 12.84
C PHE A 11 50.67 -8.23 14.11
N THR A 12 51.95 -7.86 14.31
CA THR A 12 52.73 -8.23 15.50
C THR A 12 52.17 -7.55 16.76
N GLY A 13 51.77 -6.29 16.66
CA GLY A 13 51.11 -5.53 17.73
C GLY A 13 49.77 -6.13 18.14
N LEU A 14 48.91 -6.52 17.15
CA LEU A 14 47.64 -7.19 17.38
C LEU A 14 47.83 -8.54 18.10
N ARG A 15 48.80 -9.34 17.66
CA ARG A 15 49.09 -10.65 18.27
C ARG A 15 49.59 -10.56 19.72
N ARG A 16 50.32 -9.48 20.01
CA ARG A 16 50.85 -9.26 21.42
C ARG A 16 49.77 -8.81 22.38
N ASN A 17 48.75 -8.08 21.89
CA ASN A 17 47.61 -7.57 22.68
C ASN A 17 46.28 -8.14 22.18
N GLY A 18 46.20 -9.48 21.96
CA GLY A 18 45.08 -10.14 21.34
C GLY A 18 43.72 -9.94 22.03
N THR A 19 43.72 -9.89 23.39
CA THR A 19 42.48 -9.66 24.15
C THR A 19 41.93 -8.26 23.95
N MET A 20 42.78 -7.25 23.87
CA MET A 20 42.37 -5.86 23.64
C MET A 20 41.88 -5.71 22.19
N ALA A 21 42.58 -6.31 21.22
CA ALA A 21 42.16 -6.33 19.83
C ALA A 21 40.81 -7.03 19.63
N LEU A 22 40.60 -8.18 20.29
CA LEU A 22 39.36 -8.93 20.24
C LEU A 22 38.17 -8.13 20.80
N SER A 23 38.36 -7.42 21.93
CA SER A 23 37.28 -6.60 22.50
C SER A 23 36.87 -5.46 21.57
N VAL A 24 37.82 -4.80 20.91
CA VAL A 24 37.52 -3.73 19.94
C VAL A 24 36.78 -4.29 18.74
N VAL A 25 37.21 -5.44 18.21
CA VAL A 25 36.55 -6.12 17.08
C VAL A 25 35.12 -6.50 17.44
N LEU A 26 34.89 -7.06 18.62
CA LEU A 26 33.55 -7.46 19.06
C LEU A 26 32.62 -6.25 19.21
N VAL A 27 33.07 -5.18 19.85
CA VAL A 27 32.27 -3.96 20.01
C VAL A 27 31.93 -3.36 18.65
N THR A 28 32.92 -3.26 17.77
CA THR A 28 32.71 -2.73 16.41
C THR A 28 31.76 -3.61 15.60
N PHE A 29 31.91 -4.92 15.67
CA PHE A 29 31.03 -5.88 15.01
C PHE A 29 29.58 -5.73 15.46
N VAL A 30 29.35 -5.71 16.79
CA VAL A 30 28.01 -5.54 17.36
C VAL A 30 27.39 -4.20 16.92
N SER A 31 28.17 -3.11 17.02
CA SER A 31 27.71 -1.78 16.60
C SER A 31 27.33 -1.72 15.13
N LEU A 32 28.17 -2.27 14.25
CA LEU A 32 27.90 -2.31 12.80
C LEU A 32 26.69 -3.21 12.46
N THR A 33 26.51 -4.31 13.21
CA THR A 33 25.35 -5.19 13.05
C THR A 33 24.05 -4.43 13.36
N PHE A 34 24.01 -3.67 14.45
CA PHE A 34 22.83 -2.87 14.80
C PHE A 34 22.53 -1.78 13.76
N VAL A 35 23.57 -1.07 13.31
CA VAL A 35 23.40 -0.06 12.25
C VAL A 35 22.90 -0.70 10.96
N GLY A 36 23.49 -1.82 10.55
CA GLY A 36 23.06 -2.56 9.37
C GLY A 36 21.62 -3.04 9.46
N ALA A 37 21.22 -3.61 10.61
CA ALA A 37 19.85 -4.05 10.86
C ALA A 37 18.87 -2.87 10.81
N ALA A 38 19.21 -1.72 11.38
CA ALA A 38 18.37 -0.52 11.35
C ALA A 38 18.15 -0.02 9.92
N VAL A 39 19.19 0.05 9.09
CA VAL A 39 19.09 0.47 7.69
C VAL A 39 18.24 -0.50 6.87
N LEU A 40 18.46 -1.82 7.04
CA LEU A 40 17.66 -2.82 6.34
C LEU A 40 16.18 -2.76 6.73
N THR A 41 15.88 -2.58 8.01
CA THR A 41 14.50 -2.43 8.48
C THR A 41 13.85 -1.19 7.87
N GLN A 42 14.56 -0.07 7.81
CA GLN A 42 14.04 1.16 7.22
C GLN A 42 13.73 0.99 5.72
N MET A 43 14.61 0.34 4.96
CA MET A 43 14.37 0.04 3.55
C MET A 43 13.15 -0.87 3.34
N GLN A 44 12.95 -1.86 4.23
CA GLN A 44 11.77 -2.73 4.18
C GLN A 44 10.48 -1.96 4.46
N VAL A 45 10.48 -1.08 5.46
CA VAL A 45 9.32 -0.24 5.79
C VAL A 45 8.96 0.69 4.64
N ASP A 46 9.94 1.30 3.99
CA ASP A 46 9.70 2.19 2.85
C ASP A 46 9.14 1.44 1.64
N ASN A 47 9.64 0.24 1.36
CA ASN A 47 9.09 -0.63 0.31
C ASN A 47 7.65 -1.08 0.62
N LEU A 48 7.37 -1.46 1.88
CA LEU A 48 6.02 -1.82 2.31
C LEU A 48 5.05 -0.64 2.19
N LYS A 49 5.46 0.56 2.58
CA LYS A 49 4.63 1.77 2.42
C LYS A 49 4.31 2.00 0.95
N ALA A 50 5.30 1.94 0.05
CA ALA A 50 5.08 2.14 -1.37
C ALA A 50 4.10 1.11 -1.96
N ASP A 51 4.21 -0.17 -1.58
CA ASP A 51 3.29 -1.23 -2.00
C ASP A 51 1.87 -1.04 -1.42
N TRP A 52 1.76 -0.58 -0.17
CA TRP A 52 0.47 -0.28 0.45
C TRP A 52 -0.22 0.92 -0.22
N TYR A 53 0.49 2.02 -0.41
CA TYR A 53 -0.08 3.20 -1.07
C TYR A 53 -0.51 2.90 -2.50
N SER A 54 0.19 2.04 -3.22
CA SER A 54 -0.20 1.64 -4.57
C SER A 54 -1.47 0.77 -4.63
N LYS A 55 -1.89 0.19 -3.48
CA LYS A 55 -3.08 -0.67 -3.35
C LYS A 55 -4.26 0.00 -2.65
N VAL A 56 -4.07 1.23 -2.16
CA VAL A 56 -5.18 1.98 -1.54
C VAL A 56 -6.11 2.45 -2.63
N GLU A 57 -7.30 1.85 -2.67
CA GLU A 57 -8.41 2.27 -3.49
C GLU A 57 -9.51 2.83 -2.60
N VAL A 58 -10.06 3.96 -3.00
CA VAL A 58 -11.24 4.56 -2.36
C VAL A 58 -12.44 4.24 -3.22
N SER A 59 -13.46 3.61 -2.63
CA SER A 59 -14.70 3.32 -3.34
C SER A 59 -15.76 4.35 -2.94
N ILE A 60 -16.30 5.04 -3.93
CA ILE A 60 -17.40 5.99 -3.78
C ILE A 60 -18.66 5.27 -4.26
N PHE A 61 -19.51 4.85 -3.33
CA PHE A 61 -20.76 4.15 -3.64
C PHE A 61 -21.84 5.13 -4.03
N LEU A 62 -22.53 4.82 -5.12
CA LEU A 62 -23.67 5.58 -5.60
C LEU A 62 -24.97 5.10 -4.94
N CYS A 63 -25.96 5.97 -4.88
CA CYS A 63 -27.26 5.63 -4.31
C CYS A 63 -27.99 4.57 -5.16
N PRO A 64 -28.47 3.48 -4.53
CA PRO A 64 -29.30 2.51 -5.22
C PRO A 64 -30.76 2.98 -5.28
N GLU A 65 -31.59 2.28 -6.05
CA GLU A 65 -33.00 2.64 -6.25
C GLU A 65 -33.79 2.66 -4.93
N LYS A 66 -33.46 1.75 -4.00
CA LYS A 66 -34.09 1.68 -2.68
C LYS A 66 -33.02 1.68 -1.60
N SER A 67 -32.89 2.81 -0.91
CA SER A 67 -31.96 2.95 0.20
C SER A 67 -32.69 3.46 1.43
N PRO A 68 -32.45 2.87 2.61
CA PRO A 68 -32.92 3.43 3.87
C PRO A 68 -32.19 4.69 4.30
N ASN A 69 -31.13 5.08 3.59
CA ASN A 69 -30.30 6.22 3.91
C ASN A 69 -30.98 7.52 3.45
N LEU A 70 -31.12 8.48 4.37
CA LEU A 70 -31.70 9.79 4.08
C LEU A 70 -30.94 10.56 2.99
N GLN A 71 -29.65 10.32 2.83
CA GLN A 71 -28.84 10.94 1.77
C GLN A 71 -29.16 10.40 0.37
N CYS A 72 -29.79 9.22 0.28
CA CYS A 72 -30.26 8.61 -0.93
C CYS A 72 -31.79 8.70 -1.11
N ALA A 73 -32.44 9.69 -0.48
CA ALA A 73 -33.90 9.85 -0.53
C ALA A 73 -34.44 10.14 -1.95
N THR A 74 -33.59 10.65 -2.86
CA THR A 74 -33.92 10.89 -4.26
C THR A 74 -33.88 9.62 -5.13
N GLY A 75 -33.49 8.48 -4.57
CA GLY A 75 -33.39 7.21 -5.28
C GLY A 75 -32.09 7.04 -6.04
N LEU A 76 -32.18 6.35 -7.17
CA LEU A 76 -31.03 6.01 -8.01
C LEU A 76 -30.26 7.24 -8.47
N ALA A 77 -28.94 7.18 -8.44
CA ALA A 77 -28.11 8.23 -9.04
C ALA A 77 -28.39 8.34 -10.54
N THR A 78 -28.57 9.58 -11.02
CA THR A 78 -28.82 9.86 -12.44
C THR A 78 -27.51 9.86 -13.21
N PRO A 79 -27.51 9.59 -14.54
CA PRO A 79 -26.32 9.68 -15.38
C PRO A 79 -25.61 11.03 -15.26
N ASP A 80 -26.37 12.14 -15.20
CA ASP A 80 -25.79 13.48 -15.04
C ASP A 80 -25.03 13.64 -13.70
N GLN A 81 -25.47 12.94 -12.65
CA GLN A 81 -24.79 12.94 -11.36
C GLN A 81 -23.52 12.06 -11.40
N GLU A 82 -23.57 10.94 -12.13
CA GLU A 82 -22.41 10.07 -12.34
C GLU A 82 -21.33 10.83 -13.12
N ASP A 83 -21.71 11.49 -14.21
CA ASP A 83 -20.81 12.31 -15.04
C ASP A 83 -20.19 13.47 -14.22
N ALA A 84 -20.99 14.12 -13.37
CA ALA A 84 -20.50 15.20 -12.51
C ALA A 84 -19.48 14.71 -11.48
N ILE A 85 -19.67 13.51 -10.92
CA ILE A 85 -18.71 12.90 -9.99
C ILE A 85 -17.42 12.55 -10.74
N GLU A 86 -17.54 11.94 -11.93
CA GLU A 86 -16.38 11.60 -12.74
C GLU A 86 -15.57 12.85 -13.14
N ASP A 87 -16.26 13.95 -13.51
CA ASP A 87 -15.59 15.21 -13.85
C ASP A 87 -14.84 15.79 -12.63
N VAL A 88 -15.43 15.78 -11.44
CA VAL A 88 -14.75 16.22 -10.21
C VAL A 88 -13.51 15.38 -9.91
N LEU A 89 -13.58 14.06 -10.15
CA LEU A 89 -12.46 13.15 -9.90
C LEU A 89 -11.33 13.33 -10.91
N ARG A 90 -11.66 13.61 -12.21
CA ARG A 90 -10.68 13.73 -13.29
C ARG A 90 -10.14 15.15 -13.46
N ASN A 91 -11.00 16.16 -13.29
CA ASN A 91 -10.70 17.56 -13.62
C ASN A 91 -10.85 18.52 -12.44
N GLY A 92 -11.40 18.05 -11.32
CA GLY A 92 -11.66 18.88 -10.15
C GLY A 92 -10.44 19.10 -9.25
N SER A 93 -10.69 19.66 -8.09
CA SER A 93 -9.65 20.01 -7.11
C SER A 93 -8.86 18.80 -6.59
N VAL A 94 -9.41 17.60 -6.66
CA VAL A 94 -8.81 16.33 -6.19
C VAL A 94 -8.06 15.58 -7.28
N ALA A 95 -8.16 16.01 -8.54
CA ALA A 95 -7.59 15.32 -9.70
C ALA A 95 -6.07 15.06 -9.55
N HIS A 96 -5.35 15.97 -8.88
CA HIS A 96 -3.91 15.82 -8.66
C HIS A 96 -3.53 14.68 -7.69
N LEU A 97 -4.50 14.15 -6.93
CA LEU A 97 -4.33 13.02 -6.01
C LEU A 97 -4.76 11.69 -6.65
N VAL A 98 -5.51 11.75 -7.75
CA VAL A 98 -6.13 10.61 -8.41
C VAL A 98 -5.22 10.09 -9.51
N GLN A 99 -4.81 8.82 -9.41
CA GLN A 99 -4.03 8.14 -10.45
C GLN A 99 -4.95 7.49 -11.49
N GLU A 100 -6.03 6.84 -11.04
CA GLU A 100 -6.94 6.11 -11.89
C GLU A 100 -8.37 6.16 -11.33
N VAL A 101 -9.35 6.30 -12.21
CA VAL A 101 -10.78 6.23 -11.88
C VAL A 101 -11.39 5.11 -12.69
N HIS A 102 -11.97 4.14 -12.02
CA HIS A 102 -12.69 3.02 -12.62
C HIS A 102 -14.14 3.05 -12.15
N TYR A 103 -15.07 3.11 -13.10
CA TYR A 103 -16.51 2.97 -12.82
C TYR A 103 -16.88 1.50 -12.81
N GLU A 104 -17.48 1.03 -11.73
CA GLU A 104 -18.02 -0.31 -11.58
C GLU A 104 -19.54 -0.25 -11.57
N SER A 105 -20.15 -0.82 -12.59
CA SER A 105 -21.60 -0.88 -12.72
C SER A 105 -22.21 -1.87 -11.71
N ARG A 106 -23.50 -1.74 -11.42
CA ARG A 106 -24.24 -2.67 -10.55
C ARG A 106 -24.16 -4.12 -11.05
N GLN A 107 -24.18 -4.30 -12.36
CA GLN A 107 -24.09 -5.62 -12.97
C GLN A 107 -22.70 -6.24 -12.75
N GLU A 108 -21.65 -5.48 -12.95
CA GLU A 108 -20.27 -5.94 -12.72
C GLU A 108 -20.02 -6.26 -11.23
N ALA A 109 -20.53 -5.40 -10.32
CA ALA A 109 -20.45 -5.64 -8.89
C ALA A 109 -21.16 -6.94 -8.49
N PHE A 110 -22.33 -7.22 -9.10
CA PHE A 110 -23.09 -8.44 -8.88
C PHE A 110 -22.37 -9.68 -9.44
N GLU A 111 -21.79 -9.59 -10.63
CA GLU A 111 -21.02 -10.69 -11.22
C GLU A 111 -19.77 -11.02 -10.41
N LYS A 112 -19.08 -10.01 -9.92
CA LYS A 112 -17.96 -10.20 -9.00
C LYS A 112 -18.40 -10.84 -7.68
N LEU A 113 -19.49 -10.36 -7.08
CA LEU A 113 -20.02 -10.96 -5.87
C LEU A 113 -20.33 -12.44 -6.07
N LYS A 114 -21.00 -12.80 -7.17
CA LYS A 114 -21.27 -14.20 -7.51
C LYS A 114 -20.02 -15.05 -7.72
N ALA A 115 -18.98 -14.48 -8.29
CA ALA A 115 -17.71 -15.17 -8.49
C ALA A 115 -17.00 -15.51 -7.18
N TYR A 116 -17.23 -14.71 -6.12
CA TYR A 116 -16.70 -14.95 -4.77
C TYR A 116 -17.61 -15.77 -3.86
N ASP A 117 -18.89 -15.92 -4.22
CA ASP A 117 -19.92 -16.61 -3.41
C ASP A 117 -19.87 -18.13 -3.63
N ILE A 118 -18.87 -18.76 -3.00
CA ILE A 118 -18.64 -20.21 -3.11
C ILE A 118 -19.80 -21.00 -2.48
N ASP A 119 -20.45 -20.47 -1.45
CA ASP A 119 -21.46 -21.15 -0.63
C ASP A 119 -22.91 -20.79 -1.04
N ASN A 120 -23.12 -20.06 -2.12
CA ASN A 120 -24.44 -19.54 -2.54
C ASN A 120 -25.18 -18.75 -1.44
N THR A 121 -24.46 -18.12 -0.56
CA THR A 121 -25.02 -17.33 0.56
C THR A 121 -25.88 -16.16 0.05
N TYR A 122 -25.50 -15.60 -1.11
CA TYR A 122 -26.15 -14.45 -1.73
C TYR A 122 -27.04 -14.82 -2.93
N ALA A 123 -27.52 -16.07 -3.00
CA ALA A 123 -28.33 -16.55 -4.13
C ALA A 123 -29.63 -15.75 -4.37
N THR A 124 -30.15 -15.08 -3.34
CA THR A 124 -31.38 -14.27 -3.41
C THR A 124 -31.14 -12.82 -3.81
N LEU A 125 -29.87 -12.36 -3.88
CA LEU A 125 -29.55 -11.00 -4.31
C LEU A 125 -29.74 -10.85 -5.81
N THR A 126 -30.15 -9.64 -6.20
CA THR A 126 -30.29 -9.23 -7.59
C THR A 126 -29.37 -8.05 -7.90
N ALA A 127 -29.05 -7.83 -9.18
CA ALA A 127 -28.20 -6.72 -9.58
C ALA A 127 -28.76 -5.34 -9.18
N ASP A 128 -30.11 -5.21 -9.05
CA ASP A 128 -30.77 -3.95 -8.64
C ASP A 128 -30.53 -3.62 -7.17
N GLN A 129 -30.13 -4.59 -6.35
CA GLN A 129 -29.77 -4.39 -4.94
C GLN A 129 -28.31 -4.02 -4.76
N MET A 130 -27.52 -4.09 -5.83
CA MET A 130 -26.11 -3.69 -5.80
C MET A 130 -25.96 -2.18 -6.01
N HIS A 131 -24.88 -1.66 -5.48
CA HIS A 131 -24.48 -0.26 -5.67
C HIS A 131 -23.50 -0.18 -6.81
N ALA A 132 -23.69 0.80 -7.72
CA ALA A 132 -22.62 1.21 -8.60
C ALA A 132 -21.58 1.99 -7.77
N SER A 133 -20.34 1.95 -8.18
CA SER A 133 -19.28 2.66 -7.46
C SER A 133 -18.19 3.17 -8.40
N PHE A 134 -17.58 4.30 -8.01
CA PHE A 134 -16.30 4.71 -8.57
C PHE A 134 -15.18 4.20 -7.67
N ARG A 135 -14.27 3.43 -8.25
CA ARG A 135 -13.02 3.03 -7.62
C ARG A 135 -11.94 3.99 -8.02
N VAL A 136 -11.38 4.67 -7.03
CA VAL A 136 -10.38 5.72 -7.22
C VAL A 136 -9.08 5.23 -6.62
N LYS A 137 -8.07 5.11 -7.47
CA LYS A 137 -6.70 4.83 -7.04
C LYS A 137 -6.00 6.16 -6.79
N LEU A 138 -5.42 6.29 -5.61
CA LEU A 138 -4.70 7.50 -5.17
C LEU A 138 -3.20 7.38 -5.42
#